data_07b5b7d3e0477fc71f48885b58bce59a
#
_entry.id   07b5b7d3e0477fc71f48885b58bce59a
#
_cell.length_a   1.000
_cell.length_b   1.000
_cell.length_c   1.000
_cell.angle_alpha   90.00
_cell.angle_beta   90.00
_cell.angle_gamma   90.00
#
_symmetry.space_group_name_H-M   'P 1'
#
loop_
_entity.id
_entity.type
_entity.pdbx_description
1 polymer ?
#
loop_
_entity_poly.entity_id
_entity_poly.type
_entity_poly.pdbx_seq_one_letter_code
_entity_poly.pdbx_strand_id
1 'polypeptide(L)'
;MLAPKKIKHRKQQRGRMRGQAKGGTDIHFGDYGLLAVEPGWITNRQIEAARVAITRHIRRGGKVWINIFPDKPVTKKPAETRMGSGKGNPESWVAVVKPGRVMFELSGVAEPVAREALRRAIHKLPMKCRVVKREVGEG
;
A
#
# COMPACT_ATOMS: atom_id res chain seq x y z
N MET A 1 -6.59 -6.92 -10.88
CA MET A 1 -6.43 -6.18 -9.62
C MET A 1 -6.22 -7.14 -8.47
N LEU A 2 -5.57 -6.66 -7.46
CA LEU A 2 -5.28 -7.49 -6.29
C LEU A 2 -6.53 -7.73 -5.46
N ALA A 3 -6.80 -8.99 -5.16
CA ALA A 3 -7.91 -9.36 -4.30
C ALA A 3 -7.61 -10.72 -3.67
N PRO A 4 -8.14 -10.98 -2.47
CA PRO A 4 -7.92 -12.28 -1.84
C PRO A 4 -8.58 -13.41 -2.61
N LYS A 5 -7.91 -14.55 -2.67
CA LYS A 5 -8.46 -15.73 -3.32
C LYS A 5 -9.56 -16.37 -2.50
N LYS A 6 -9.40 -16.37 -1.19
CA LYS A 6 -10.41 -16.86 -0.26
C LYS A 6 -10.81 -15.76 0.70
N ILE A 7 -12.09 -15.62 0.90
CA ILE A 7 -12.64 -14.60 1.77
C ILE A 7 -13.33 -15.29 2.94
N LYS A 8 -12.75 -15.14 4.12
CA LYS A 8 -13.38 -15.68 5.33
C LYS A 8 -14.51 -14.78 5.79
N HIS A 9 -14.31 -13.49 5.68
CA HIS A 9 -15.32 -12.50 6.06
C HIS A 9 -15.45 -11.51 4.94
N ARG A 10 -16.61 -11.47 4.32
CA ARG A 10 -16.82 -10.58 3.20
C ARG A 10 -16.99 -9.14 3.62
N LYS A 11 -17.42 -8.93 4.84
CA LYS A 11 -17.63 -7.58 5.38
C LYS A 11 -17.01 -7.53 6.76
N GLN A 12 -16.25 -6.48 6.99
CA GLN A 12 -15.62 -6.24 8.29
C GLN A 12 -15.97 -4.85 8.76
N GLN A 13 -16.04 -4.69 10.06
CA GLN A 13 -16.24 -3.38 10.62
C GLN A 13 -14.97 -2.56 10.47
N ARG A 14 -15.13 -1.25 10.43
CA ARG A 14 -13.99 -0.37 10.40
C ARG A 14 -13.25 -0.47 11.73
N GLY A 15 -11.98 -0.83 11.66
CA GLY A 15 -11.14 -0.83 12.83
C GLY A 15 -10.56 0.54 13.08
N ARG A 16 -9.98 0.69 14.24
CA ARG A 16 -9.26 1.91 14.57
C ARG A 16 -7.92 1.89 13.87
N MET A 17 -7.56 3.02 13.27
CA MET A 17 -6.29 3.17 12.60
C MET A 17 -5.29 3.87 13.51
N ARG A 18 -5.14 3.33 14.71
CA ARG A 18 -4.26 3.92 15.71
C ARG A 18 -3.03 3.06 15.93
N GLY A 19 -2.03 3.67 16.51
CA GLY A 19 -0.79 3.00 16.85
C GLY A 19 0.11 2.84 15.65
N GLN A 20 1.22 2.19 15.86
CA GLN A 20 2.21 1.96 14.83
C GLN A 20 2.20 0.51 14.38
N ALA A 21 2.73 0.28 13.21
CA ALA A 21 2.85 -1.06 12.70
C ALA A 21 3.75 -1.89 13.61
N LYS A 22 3.33 -3.10 13.88
CA LYS A 22 4.15 -4.03 14.68
C LYS A 22 5.10 -4.83 13.80
N GLY A 23 4.83 -4.89 12.51
CA GLY A 23 5.67 -5.57 11.56
C GLY A 23 5.79 -4.76 10.30
N GLY A 24 6.75 -5.11 9.45
CA GLY A 24 6.93 -4.43 8.19
C GLY A 24 7.48 -3.02 8.32
N THR A 25 8.20 -2.74 9.40
CA THR A 25 8.78 -1.43 9.64
C THR A 25 10.18 -1.28 9.08
N ASP A 26 10.79 -2.38 8.66
CA ASP A 26 12.13 -2.37 8.12
C ASP A 26 12.10 -2.78 6.65
N ILE A 27 13.14 -2.36 5.93
CA ILE A 27 13.33 -2.83 4.56
C ILE A 27 13.96 -4.21 4.63
N HIS A 28 13.33 -5.19 4.00
CA HIS A 28 13.79 -6.57 4.05
C HIS A 28 14.41 -7.04 2.74
N PHE A 29 13.90 -6.59 1.63
CA PHE A 29 14.29 -7.11 0.32
C PHE A 29 15.04 -6.09 -0.54
N GLY A 30 14.65 -4.84 -0.45
CA GLY A 30 15.18 -3.80 -1.32
C GLY A 30 16.25 -2.96 -0.64
N ASP A 31 16.71 -1.95 -1.37
CA ASP A 31 17.65 -0.96 -0.86
C ASP A 31 16.93 0.29 -0.40
N TYR A 32 15.76 0.55 -0.95
CA TYR A 32 14.94 1.72 -0.65
C TYR A 32 13.51 1.28 -0.42
N GLY A 33 12.80 2.04 0.37
CA GLY A 33 11.42 1.72 0.67
C GLY A 33 10.55 2.96 0.78
N LEU A 34 9.25 2.73 0.72
CA LEU A 34 8.26 3.78 0.93
C LEU A 34 7.56 3.51 2.24
N LEU A 35 7.80 4.39 3.20
CA LEU A 35 7.31 4.24 4.56
C LEU A 35 6.07 5.08 4.77
N ALA A 36 5.03 4.49 5.36
CA ALA A 36 3.83 5.23 5.73
C ALA A 36 4.13 6.08 6.97
N VAL A 37 3.83 7.37 6.89
CA VAL A 37 4.00 8.29 8.02
C VAL A 37 2.68 8.47 8.75
N GLU A 38 1.58 8.33 8.03
CA GLU A 38 0.25 8.42 8.58
C GLU A 38 -0.50 7.11 8.36
N PRO A 39 -1.53 6.83 9.17
CA PRO A 39 -2.37 5.68 8.87
C PRO A 39 -3.22 5.95 7.63
N GLY A 40 -3.57 4.90 6.94
CA GLY A 40 -4.42 5.04 5.77
C GLY A 40 -4.95 3.71 5.29
N TRP A 41 -6.02 3.79 4.53
CA TRP A 41 -6.58 2.66 3.82
C TRP A 41 -6.23 2.82 2.35
N ILE A 42 -5.52 1.85 1.81
CA ILE A 42 -5.06 1.90 0.43
C ILE A 42 -5.86 0.89 -0.38
N THR A 43 -6.52 1.37 -1.41
CA THR A 43 -7.31 0.50 -2.26
C THR A 43 -6.40 -0.29 -3.20
N ASN A 44 -6.92 -1.40 -3.73
CA ASN A 44 -6.18 -2.17 -4.71
C ASN A 44 -5.80 -1.34 -5.94
N ARG A 45 -6.64 -0.37 -6.31
CA ARG A 45 -6.33 0.52 -7.43
C ARG A 45 -5.17 1.45 -7.11
N GLN A 46 -5.12 1.96 -5.90
CA GLN A 46 -4.02 2.83 -5.47
C GLN A 46 -2.71 2.06 -5.40
N ILE A 47 -2.74 0.83 -4.90
CA ILE A 47 -1.56 -0.02 -4.88
C ILE A 47 -1.04 -0.25 -6.29
N GLU A 48 -1.93 -0.58 -7.21
CA GLU A 48 -1.54 -0.82 -8.60
C GLU A 48 -1.02 0.46 -9.25
N ALA A 49 -1.66 1.60 -9.01
CA ALA A 49 -1.21 2.86 -9.55
C ALA A 49 0.18 3.23 -9.04
N ALA A 50 0.44 3.02 -7.75
CA ALA A 50 1.75 3.29 -7.17
C ALA A 50 2.81 2.36 -7.79
N ARG A 51 2.50 1.08 -7.93
CA ARG A 51 3.41 0.12 -8.55
C ARG A 51 3.76 0.53 -9.98
N VAL A 52 2.76 0.91 -10.74
CA VAL A 52 2.98 1.34 -12.13
C VAL A 52 3.83 2.60 -12.18
N ALA A 53 3.60 3.55 -11.28
CA ALA A 53 4.41 4.77 -11.23
C ALA A 53 5.88 4.45 -10.97
N ILE A 54 6.15 3.51 -10.07
CA ILE A 54 7.53 3.09 -9.79
C ILE A 54 8.14 2.40 -11.01
N THR A 55 7.45 1.41 -11.56
CA THR A 55 8.00 0.61 -12.66
C THR A 55 8.22 1.43 -13.90
N ARG A 56 7.37 2.40 -14.19
CA ARG A 56 7.56 3.28 -15.34
C ARG A 56 8.81 4.13 -15.21
N HIS A 57 9.11 4.56 -14.01
CA HIS A 57 10.27 5.41 -13.81
C HIS A 57 11.58 4.63 -13.85
N ILE A 58 11.61 3.44 -13.31
CA ILE A 58 12.82 2.62 -13.31
C ILE A 58 12.96 1.82 -14.59
N ARG A 59 11.89 1.70 -15.34
CA ARG A 59 11.85 0.97 -16.62
C ARG A 59 12.35 -0.45 -16.50
N ARG A 60 13.46 -0.78 -17.16
CA ARG A 60 13.96 -2.15 -17.21
C ARG A 60 14.86 -2.52 -16.04
N GLY A 61 15.36 -1.55 -15.32
CA GLY A 61 16.22 -1.83 -14.19
C GLY A 61 15.42 -2.06 -12.93
N GLY A 62 16.05 -2.71 -11.99
CA GLY A 62 15.51 -2.80 -10.67
C GLY A 62 14.42 -3.82 -10.46
N LYS A 63 14.04 -3.94 -9.22
CA LYS A 63 13.03 -4.87 -8.78
C LYS A 63 12.18 -4.19 -7.71
N VAL A 64 10.88 -4.45 -7.74
CA VAL A 64 9.91 -3.83 -6.82
C VAL A 64 9.22 -4.93 -6.04
N TRP A 65 9.10 -4.72 -4.74
CA TRP A 65 8.31 -5.57 -3.85
C TRP A 65 7.15 -4.78 -3.30
N ILE A 66 6.00 -5.41 -3.22
CA ILE A 66 4.82 -4.83 -2.60
C ILE A 66 4.57 -5.60 -1.31
N ASN A 67 4.69 -4.92 -0.18
CA ASN A 67 4.60 -5.55 1.13
C ASN A 67 3.23 -5.43 1.79
N ILE A 68 2.28 -4.88 1.08
CA ILE A 68 0.90 -4.73 1.56
C ILE A 68 -0.04 -5.45 0.62
N PHE A 69 -1.16 -5.89 1.16
CA PHE A 69 -2.16 -6.59 0.36
C PHE A 69 -3.56 -6.10 0.75
N PRO A 70 -4.43 -5.87 -0.23
CA PRO A 70 -5.77 -5.36 0.05
C PRO A 70 -6.69 -6.50 0.45
N ASP A 71 -6.67 -6.87 1.72
CA ASP A 71 -7.43 -8.01 2.22
C ASP A 71 -8.68 -7.62 3.01
N LYS A 72 -8.91 -6.33 3.24
CA LYS A 72 -10.08 -5.88 3.96
C LYS A 72 -11.17 -5.45 2.98
N PRO A 73 -12.35 -6.09 3.03
CA PRO A 73 -13.44 -5.68 2.17
C PRO A 73 -14.07 -4.39 2.68
N VAL A 74 -14.40 -3.50 1.76
CA VAL A 74 -15.09 -2.26 2.07
C VAL A 74 -16.34 -2.20 1.24
N THR A 75 -17.47 -2.01 1.91
CA THR A 75 -18.75 -1.85 1.22
C THR A 75 -18.96 -0.38 0.97
N LYS A 76 -19.06 0.00 -0.28
CA LYS A 76 -19.38 1.36 -0.62
C LYS A 76 -20.88 1.53 -0.51
N LYS A 77 -21.28 2.49 0.31
CA LYS A 77 -22.69 2.79 0.41
C LYS A 77 -23.13 3.48 -0.87
N PRO A 78 -24.10 2.92 -1.60
CA PRO A 78 -24.55 3.55 -2.83
C PRO A 78 -25.11 4.93 -2.51
N ALA A 79 -24.91 5.88 -3.40
CA ALA A 79 -25.51 7.19 -3.28
C ALA A 79 -27.03 7.07 -3.19
N GLU A 80 -27.56 6.03 -3.78
CA GLU A 80 -28.96 5.76 -3.72
C GLU A 80 -29.19 4.48 -2.97
N THR A 81 -29.32 4.58 -1.68
CA THR A 81 -29.69 3.43 -0.88
C THR A 81 -31.18 3.25 -0.85
N ARG A 82 -31.78 3.30 -2.01
CA ARG A 82 -33.21 3.10 -2.05
C ARG A 82 -33.56 1.66 -1.86
N MET A 83 -34.78 1.45 -1.57
CA MET A 83 -35.40 0.14 -1.59
C MET A 83 -34.89 -0.80 -0.53
N GLY A 84 -34.18 -0.29 0.44
CA GLY A 84 -33.75 -1.12 1.53
C GLY A 84 -33.05 -2.39 1.11
N SER A 85 -32.28 -2.33 0.06
CA SER A 85 -31.63 -3.51 -0.48
C SER A 85 -30.54 -4.05 0.43
N GLY A 86 -30.45 -3.60 1.65
CA GLY A 86 -29.50 -4.12 2.59
C GLY A 86 -28.06 -3.83 2.23
N LYS A 87 -27.14 -4.53 2.86
CA LYS A 87 -25.73 -4.39 2.59
C LYS A 87 -25.40 -5.08 1.30
N GLY A 88 -24.85 -4.34 0.37
CA GLY A 88 -24.37 -4.91 -0.87
C GLY A 88 -23.11 -5.73 -0.65
N ASN A 89 -22.62 -6.31 -1.72
CA ASN A 89 -21.34 -6.99 -1.70
C ASN A 89 -20.22 -5.96 -1.52
N PRO A 90 -19.08 -6.37 -1.01
CA PRO A 90 -17.93 -5.48 -0.97
C PRO A 90 -17.60 -4.99 -2.37
N GLU A 91 -17.45 -3.68 -2.50
CA GLU A 91 -17.14 -3.09 -3.80
C GLU A 91 -15.65 -2.90 -4.01
N SER A 92 -14.88 -2.92 -2.95
CA SER A 92 -13.46 -2.77 -3.06
C SER A 92 -12.75 -3.44 -1.91
N TRP A 93 -11.48 -3.62 -2.09
CA TRP A 93 -10.60 -4.20 -1.10
C TRP A 93 -9.54 -3.18 -0.75
N VAL A 94 -9.20 -3.09 0.52
CA VAL A 94 -8.20 -2.14 0.97
C VAL A 94 -7.18 -2.83 1.86
N ALA A 95 -5.96 -2.28 1.85
CA ALA A 95 -4.95 -2.61 2.83
C ALA A 95 -5.02 -1.58 3.93
N VAL A 96 -5.08 -2.03 5.17
CA VAL A 96 -5.04 -1.13 6.33
C VAL A 96 -3.58 -0.95 6.70
N VAL A 97 -3.10 0.28 6.60
CA VAL A 97 -1.69 0.59 6.83
C VAL A 97 -1.57 1.49 8.04
N LYS A 98 -0.68 1.12 8.94
CA LYS A 98 -0.37 1.91 10.12
C LYS A 98 0.95 2.66 9.92
N PRO A 99 1.16 3.76 10.64
CA PRO A 99 2.44 4.48 10.54
C PRO A 99 3.61 3.57 10.85
N GLY A 100 4.69 3.73 10.11
CA GLY A 100 5.89 2.92 10.27
C GLY A 100 5.97 1.72 9.36
N ARG A 101 4.92 1.44 8.60
CA ARG A 101 4.92 0.31 7.67
C ARG A 101 5.67 0.66 6.39
N VAL A 102 6.60 -0.21 5.99
CA VAL A 102 7.23 -0.12 4.67
C VAL A 102 6.32 -0.83 3.68
N MET A 103 5.70 -0.04 2.80
CA MET A 103 4.69 -0.55 1.89
C MET A 103 5.26 -1.10 0.59
N PHE A 104 6.27 -0.44 0.06
CA PHE A 104 6.93 -0.82 -1.18
C PHE A 104 8.42 -0.81 -0.95
N GLU A 105 9.13 -1.69 -1.66
CA GLU A 105 10.58 -1.71 -1.64
C GLU A 105 11.11 -1.75 -3.06
N LEU A 106 12.31 -1.25 -3.23
CA LEU A 106 12.92 -1.09 -4.54
C LEU A 106 14.40 -1.34 -4.45
N SER A 107 14.96 -2.06 -5.42
CA SER A 107 16.40 -2.27 -5.50
C SER A 107 16.85 -2.31 -6.93
N GLY A 108 18.17 -2.30 -7.12
CA GLY A 108 18.75 -2.48 -8.44
C GLY A 108 18.83 -1.23 -9.29
N VAL A 109 18.63 -0.05 -8.69
CA VAL A 109 18.77 1.22 -9.38
C VAL A 109 19.53 2.21 -8.50
N ALA A 110 20.10 3.23 -9.13
CA ALA A 110 20.84 4.26 -8.41
C ALA A 110 19.91 5.03 -7.47
N GLU A 111 20.47 5.57 -6.40
CA GLU A 111 19.69 6.26 -5.38
C GLU A 111 18.81 7.39 -5.93
N PRO A 112 19.30 8.29 -6.80
CA PRO A 112 18.44 9.35 -7.33
C PRO A 112 17.24 8.80 -8.09
N VAL A 113 17.44 7.74 -8.84
CA VAL A 113 16.35 7.11 -9.60
C VAL A 113 15.36 6.46 -8.65
N ALA A 114 15.85 5.75 -7.64
CA ALA A 114 14.98 5.09 -6.66
C ALA A 114 14.13 6.11 -5.91
N ARG A 115 14.75 7.18 -5.45
CA ARG A 115 14.03 8.20 -4.69
C ARG A 115 12.95 8.88 -5.51
N GLU A 116 13.25 9.16 -6.76
CA GLU A 116 12.27 9.78 -7.64
C GLU A 116 11.12 8.83 -7.97
N ALA A 117 11.43 7.56 -8.21
CA ALA A 117 10.40 6.55 -8.47
C ALA A 117 9.43 6.45 -7.31
N LEU A 118 9.97 6.38 -6.09
CA LEU A 118 9.13 6.28 -4.90
C LEU A 118 8.35 7.56 -4.63
N ARG A 119 8.93 8.73 -4.92
CA ARG A 119 8.19 9.98 -4.82
C ARG A 119 7.00 10.01 -5.75
N ARG A 120 7.15 9.49 -6.95
CA ARG A 120 6.04 9.43 -7.89
C ARG A 120 4.93 8.54 -7.38
N ALA A 121 5.30 7.47 -6.69
CA ALA A 121 4.31 6.57 -6.07
C ALA A 121 3.53 7.28 -4.96
N ILE A 122 4.17 8.16 -4.21
CA ILE A 122 3.51 8.88 -3.12
C ILE A 122 2.27 9.62 -3.62
N HIS A 123 2.33 10.18 -4.81
CA HIS A 123 1.20 10.93 -5.36
C HIS A 123 -0.01 10.05 -5.68
N LYS A 124 0.17 8.74 -5.69
CA LYS A 124 -0.92 7.80 -5.93
C LYS A 124 -1.53 7.26 -4.63
N LEU A 125 -0.97 7.64 -3.50
CA LEU A 125 -1.39 7.14 -2.21
C LEU A 125 -2.14 8.20 -1.41
N PRO A 126 -3.09 7.82 -0.56
CA PRO A 126 -3.97 8.77 0.11
C PRO A 126 -3.40 9.36 1.40
N MET A 127 -2.24 8.87 1.85
CA MET A 127 -1.68 9.34 3.10
C MET A 127 -0.24 9.78 2.91
N LYS A 128 0.27 10.41 3.94
CA LYS A 128 1.64 10.90 3.94
C LYS A 128 2.62 9.75 4.02
N CYS A 129 3.62 9.78 3.17
CA CYS A 129 4.64 8.75 3.07
C CYS A 129 6.01 9.40 2.95
N ARG A 130 7.03 8.61 3.22
CA ARG A 130 8.40 9.10 3.07
C ARG A 130 9.28 8.00 2.50
N VAL A 131 10.27 8.40 1.72
CA VAL A 131 11.26 7.48 1.17
C VAL A 131 12.31 7.20 2.23
N VAL A 132 12.63 5.93 2.42
CA VAL A 132 13.67 5.52 3.35
C VAL A 132 14.70 4.66 2.65
N LYS A 133 15.91 4.69 3.15
CA LYS A 133 17.00 3.90 2.64
C LYS A 133 17.32 2.79 3.65
N ARG A 134 17.66 1.62 3.13
CA ARG A 134 18.05 0.51 3.99
C ARG A 134 19.33 0.90 4.72
N GLU A 135 19.31 0.73 6.03
CA GLU A 135 20.52 0.93 6.80
C GLU A 135 21.43 -0.26 6.60
N VAL A 136 22.66 0.04 6.26
CA VAL A 136 23.69 -1.00 6.19
C VAL A 136 23.97 -1.39 7.62
N GLY A 137 23.58 -2.60 7.97
CA GLY A 137 23.84 -3.10 9.30
C GLY A 137 25.34 -3.02 9.59
N GLU A 138 25.64 -2.54 10.74
CA GLU A 138 27.02 -2.51 11.13
C GLU A 138 27.49 -3.89 11.43
N GLY A 139 28.16 -4.36 10.59
CA GLY A 139 28.70 -5.70 10.74
C GLY A 139 28.98 -6.56 11.00
#